data_cbcbc42c43ca2ad7f59e80391e9c57f1
#
_entry.id   cbcbc42c43ca2ad7f59e80391e9c57f1
#
_cell.length_a   1.000
_cell.length_b   1.000
_cell.length_c   1.000
_cell.angle_alpha   90.00
_cell.angle_beta   90.00
_cell.angle_gamma   90.00
#
_symmetry.space_group_name_H-M   'P 1'
#
loop_
_entity.id
_entity.type
_entity.pdbx_description
1 polymer ?
#
loop_
_entity_poly.entity_id
_entity_poly.type
_entity_poly.pdbx_seq_one_letter_code
_entity_poly.pdbx_strand_id
1 'polypeptide(L)'
;SEGENPFGWRLEYRINERIFGDRILEQQSYLVVGAIAALILICQASIFISHSITRPIRRMSHTCKEIEENKGSYQKYRFEAVSRHDEIGQLAVTFEGLLKNMDNYTKMEYTSRMAATLAHEIKNPIAGIRSGIQLLKGRAVKDGDKMLCDSMIHEIDRVTALIMNLLTLSIRRESLKTEVSVTGVLKEIGMIYAKGPDSRRASLFVEAEEGLRASLNENEFRQIIHNLISNSLKALVPDCEGQIKLMAAAQEKEVLVTVRDNGKGMTEEEVSKALEPFYTKSINGTGLGLSIVSRLVESNGGTMEIVSKPGVGTDVVLRFPGKMV
;
A
#
# COMPACT_ATOMS: atom_id res chain seq x y z
N SER A 1 -76.41 -50.73 -21.78
CA SER A 1 -77.57 -51.23 -22.55
C SER A 1 -77.07 -52.33 -23.49
N GLU A 2 -77.36 -53.57 -23.14
CA GLU A 2 -77.18 -54.74 -23.99
C GLU A 2 -78.08 -54.59 -25.18
N GLY A 3 -77.47 -54.34 -26.31
CA GLY A 3 -78.17 -54.42 -27.59
C GLY A 3 -78.17 -55.89 -28.04
N GLU A 4 -79.32 -56.55 -27.96
CA GLU A 4 -79.52 -57.87 -28.56
C GLU A 4 -79.18 -57.80 -30.08
N ASN A 5 -78.15 -58.57 -30.43
CA ASN A 5 -77.76 -58.71 -31.83
C ASN A 5 -78.64 -59.83 -32.45
N PRO A 6 -79.56 -59.57 -33.40
CA PRO A 6 -80.54 -60.46 -33.94
C PRO A 6 -79.94 -61.66 -34.74
N PHE A 7 -78.63 -61.63 -34.97
CA PHE A 7 -77.94 -62.65 -35.78
C PHE A 7 -77.03 -63.57 -35.00
N GLY A 8 -76.93 -63.48 -33.66
CA GLY A 8 -76.14 -64.43 -32.80
C GLY A 8 -74.64 -64.45 -33.01
N TRP A 9 -74.13 -63.41 -33.68
CA TRP A 9 -72.66 -63.36 -33.86
C TRP A 9 -71.97 -62.83 -32.64
N ARG A 10 -70.97 -63.67 -32.10
CA ARG A 10 -70.10 -63.26 -31.01
C ARG A 10 -68.74 -62.90 -31.58
N LEU A 11 -68.40 -61.68 -31.53
CA LEU A 11 -67.07 -61.23 -31.95
C LEU A 11 -66.12 -61.47 -30.76
N GLU A 12 -65.28 -62.49 -30.85
CA GLU A 12 -64.20 -62.72 -29.91
C GLU A 12 -62.93 -61.95 -30.39
N TYR A 13 -62.61 -60.96 -29.66
CA TYR A 13 -61.36 -60.22 -29.89
C TYR A 13 -60.27 -60.97 -29.05
N ARG A 14 -59.40 -61.68 -29.71
CA ARG A 14 -58.21 -62.24 -29.06
C ARG A 14 -57.06 -61.27 -29.25
N ILE A 15 -56.81 -60.43 -28.25
CA ILE A 15 -55.58 -59.64 -28.17
C ILE A 15 -54.47 -60.66 -27.83
N ASN A 16 -53.45 -60.66 -28.68
CA ASN A 16 -52.25 -61.44 -28.40
C ASN A 16 -51.46 -60.75 -27.28
N GLU A 17 -51.71 -61.13 -26.04
CA GLU A 17 -51.08 -60.52 -24.81
C GLU A 17 -49.56 -60.52 -24.87
N ARG A 18 -48.94 -61.45 -25.62
CA ARG A 18 -47.48 -61.51 -25.76
C ARG A 18 -46.98 -60.29 -26.58
N ILE A 19 -47.60 -59.89 -27.67
CA ILE A 19 -47.18 -58.80 -28.51
C ILE A 19 -47.33 -57.45 -27.76
N PHE A 20 -48.36 -57.33 -26.93
CA PHE A 20 -48.61 -56.15 -26.14
C PHE A 20 -47.68 -56.08 -24.93
N GLY A 21 -47.43 -57.18 -24.28
CA GLY A 21 -46.51 -57.32 -23.14
C GLY A 21 -45.07 -57.06 -23.53
N ASP A 22 -44.62 -57.61 -24.66
CA ASP A 22 -43.23 -57.44 -25.13
C ASP A 22 -42.92 -55.98 -25.48
N ARG A 23 -43.83 -55.25 -26.10
CA ARG A 23 -43.66 -53.78 -26.38
C ARG A 23 -43.66 -52.95 -25.12
N ILE A 24 -44.47 -53.26 -24.12
CA ILE A 24 -44.49 -52.55 -22.85
C ILE A 24 -43.21 -52.81 -22.09
N LEU A 25 -42.72 -54.03 -22.02
CA LEU A 25 -41.47 -54.40 -21.38
C LEU A 25 -40.25 -53.74 -22.06
N GLU A 26 -40.25 -53.72 -23.40
CA GLU A 26 -39.19 -53.03 -24.16
C GLU A 26 -39.19 -51.52 -23.88
N GLN A 27 -40.34 -50.87 -23.87
CA GLN A 27 -40.47 -49.44 -23.57
C GLN A 27 -40.10 -49.15 -22.11
N GLN A 28 -40.46 -50.01 -21.15
CA GLN A 28 -40.05 -49.86 -19.77
C GLN A 28 -38.52 -50.02 -19.60
N SER A 29 -37.89 -50.95 -20.35
CA SER A 29 -36.45 -51.14 -20.30
C SER A 29 -35.67 -49.88 -20.73
N TYR A 30 -36.14 -49.18 -21.82
CA TYR A 30 -35.54 -47.91 -22.25
C TYR A 30 -35.68 -46.82 -21.19
N LEU A 31 -36.83 -46.74 -20.50
CA LEU A 31 -37.03 -45.80 -19.41
C LEU A 31 -36.08 -46.06 -18.20
N VAL A 32 -35.92 -47.33 -17.86
CA VAL A 32 -35.01 -47.74 -16.76
C VAL A 32 -33.56 -47.44 -17.12
N VAL A 33 -33.12 -47.78 -18.34
CA VAL A 33 -31.77 -47.47 -18.82
C VAL A 33 -31.55 -45.95 -18.87
N GLY A 34 -32.51 -45.18 -19.34
CA GLY A 34 -32.46 -43.71 -19.36
C GLY A 34 -32.37 -43.13 -17.95
N ALA A 35 -33.12 -43.65 -16.99
CA ALA A 35 -33.06 -43.23 -15.59
C ALA A 35 -31.70 -43.53 -14.94
N ILE A 36 -31.12 -44.71 -15.20
CA ILE A 36 -29.79 -45.08 -14.73
C ILE A 36 -28.72 -44.19 -15.32
N ALA A 37 -28.78 -43.92 -16.63
CA ALA A 37 -27.86 -43.00 -17.31
C ALA A 37 -27.95 -41.60 -16.75
N ALA A 38 -29.15 -41.06 -16.51
CA ALA A 38 -29.36 -39.76 -15.88
C ALA A 38 -28.80 -39.72 -14.46
N LEU A 39 -28.99 -40.76 -13.67
CA LEU A 39 -28.45 -40.90 -12.31
C LEU A 39 -26.91 -40.86 -12.31
N ILE A 40 -26.28 -41.56 -13.26
CA ILE A 40 -24.82 -41.59 -13.42
C ILE A 40 -24.31 -40.16 -13.77
N LEU A 41 -24.98 -39.47 -14.69
CA LEU A 41 -24.61 -38.11 -15.07
C LEU A 41 -24.74 -37.14 -13.90
N ILE A 42 -25.81 -37.23 -13.11
CA ILE A 42 -26.00 -36.40 -11.91
C ILE A 42 -24.90 -36.69 -10.87
N CYS A 43 -24.55 -37.94 -10.65
CA CYS A 43 -23.45 -38.31 -9.75
C CYS A 43 -22.11 -37.79 -10.24
N GLN A 44 -21.80 -37.88 -11.53
CA GLN A 44 -20.58 -37.34 -12.12
C GLN A 44 -20.54 -35.82 -12.00
N ALA A 45 -21.63 -35.12 -12.33
CA ALA A 45 -21.74 -33.67 -12.16
C ALA A 45 -21.55 -33.24 -10.69
N SER A 46 -22.15 -33.95 -9.75
CA SER A 46 -22.02 -33.70 -8.31
C SER A 46 -20.57 -33.87 -7.83
N ILE A 47 -19.88 -34.94 -8.27
CA ILE A 47 -18.47 -35.18 -7.96
C ILE A 47 -17.60 -34.06 -8.56
N PHE A 48 -17.88 -33.68 -9.81
CA PHE A 48 -17.16 -32.60 -10.49
C PHE A 48 -17.31 -31.28 -9.74
N ILE A 49 -18.54 -30.86 -9.39
CA ILE A 49 -18.81 -29.63 -8.63
C ILE A 49 -18.13 -29.68 -7.26
N SER A 50 -18.21 -30.83 -6.57
CA SER A 50 -17.55 -30.98 -5.28
C SER A 50 -16.03 -30.79 -5.37
N HIS A 51 -15.37 -31.34 -6.38
CA HIS A 51 -13.92 -31.25 -6.56
C HIS A 51 -13.48 -29.88 -7.11
N SER A 52 -14.23 -29.33 -8.07
CA SER A 52 -13.86 -28.08 -8.75
C SER A 52 -14.16 -26.83 -7.92
N ILE A 53 -15.22 -26.84 -7.11
CA ILE A 53 -15.71 -25.62 -6.44
C ILE A 53 -15.73 -25.79 -4.92
N THR A 54 -16.44 -26.84 -4.43
CA THR A 54 -16.73 -26.94 -2.99
C THR A 54 -15.48 -27.18 -2.15
N ARG A 55 -14.60 -28.09 -2.57
CA ARG A 55 -13.37 -28.41 -1.82
C ARG A 55 -12.38 -27.24 -1.76
N PRO A 56 -12.05 -26.53 -2.87
CA PRO A 56 -11.16 -25.37 -2.82
C PRO A 56 -11.70 -24.26 -1.92
N ILE A 57 -12.98 -23.92 -2.03
CA ILE A 57 -13.61 -22.89 -1.18
C ILE A 57 -13.58 -23.29 0.30
N ARG A 58 -13.88 -24.55 0.61
CA ARG A 58 -13.85 -25.06 1.99
C ARG A 58 -12.44 -25.02 2.59
N ARG A 59 -11.40 -25.35 1.80
CA ARG A 59 -10.00 -25.22 2.21
C ARG A 59 -9.62 -23.76 2.47
N MET A 60 -9.99 -22.85 1.57
CA MET A 60 -9.78 -21.43 1.79
C MET A 60 -10.46 -20.93 3.08
N SER A 61 -11.71 -21.31 3.30
CA SER A 61 -12.45 -20.96 4.52
C SER A 61 -11.78 -21.53 5.80
N HIS A 62 -11.24 -22.75 5.73
CA HIS A 62 -10.51 -23.36 6.86
C HIS A 62 -9.22 -22.58 7.16
N THR A 63 -8.42 -22.27 6.13
CA THR A 63 -7.21 -21.47 6.28
C THR A 63 -7.52 -20.08 6.85
N CYS A 64 -8.63 -19.45 6.43
CA CYS A 64 -9.06 -18.17 7.01
C CYS A 64 -9.40 -18.29 8.51
N LYS A 65 -10.03 -19.39 8.95
CA LYS A 65 -10.29 -19.64 10.38
C LYS A 65 -9.01 -19.87 11.18
N GLU A 66 -8.08 -20.65 10.64
CA GLU A 66 -6.76 -20.84 11.28
C GLU A 66 -6.01 -19.52 11.45
N ILE A 67 -6.12 -18.60 10.46
CA ILE A 67 -5.55 -17.25 10.52
C ILE A 67 -6.21 -16.43 11.62
N GLU A 68 -7.54 -16.51 11.78
CA GLU A 68 -8.29 -15.80 12.81
C GLU A 68 -7.92 -16.28 14.22
N GLU A 69 -7.72 -17.59 14.40
CA GLU A 69 -7.35 -18.19 15.68
C GLU A 69 -5.86 -17.94 16.05
N ASN A 70 -4.97 -17.93 15.06
CA ASN A 70 -3.52 -17.76 15.23
C ASN A 70 -3.07 -16.34 14.88
N LYS A 71 -3.45 -15.36 15.68
CA LYS A 71 -3.02 -13.95 15.52
C LYS A 71 -1.50 -13.80 15.63
N GLY A 72 -0.75 -13.89 14.51
CA GLY A 72 0.68 -13.65 14.66
C GLY A 72 1.57 -13.70 13.44
N SER A 73 1.25 -14.40 12.36
CA SER A 73 2.12 -14.43 11.18
C SER A 73 1.35 -14.84 9.94
N TYR A 74 0.86 -13.86 9.19
CA TYR A 74 0.08 -14.08 7.98
C TYR A 74 0.92 -14.63 6.82
N GLN A 75 2.24 -14.39 6.81
CA GLN A 75 3.17 -14.84 5.75
C GLN A 75 3.35 -16.36 5.66
N LYS A 76 2.96 -17.10 6.70
CA LYS A 76 3.10 -18.56 6.75
C LYS A 76 2.01 -19.29 5.97
N TYR A 77 0.89 -18.61 5.69
CA TYR A 77 -0.28 -19.20 5.06
C TYR A 77 -0.25 -18.97 3.55
N ARG A 78 -0.31 -20.05 2.79
CA ARG A 78 -0.47 -20.04 1.33
C ARG A 78 -1.74 -20.76 0.95
N PHE A 79 -2.48 -20.22 0.01
CA PHE A 79 -3.65 -20.88 -0.54
C PHE A 79 -3.24 -21.79 -1.70
N GLU A 80 -3.49 -23.09 -1.60
CA GLU A 80 -3.23 -24.04 -2.70
C GLU A 80 -3.94 -23.65 -4.01
N ALA A 81 -5.04 -22.90 -3.90
CA ALA A 81 -5.82 -22.43 -5.03
C ALA A 81 -5.10 -21.37 -5.88
N VAL A 82 -4.00 -20.76 -5.43
CA VAL A 82 -3.23 -19.73 -6.17
C VAL A 82 -2.68 -20.27 -7.50
N SER A 83 -2.40 -21.57 -7.61
CA SER A 83 -1.93 -22.20 -8.84
C SER A 83 -3.01 -22.40 -9.90
N ARG A 84 -4.27 -22.05 -9.63
CA ARG A 84 -5.39 -22.20 -10.57
C ARG A 84 -5.51 -20.98 -11.48
N HIS A 85 -5.96 -21.21 -12.71
CA HIS A 85 -6.17 -20.17 -13.74
C HIS A 85 -7.64 -19.78 -13.92
N ASP A 86 -8.48 -20.02 -12.89
CA ASP A 86 -9.90 -19.70 -12.86
C ASP A 86 -10.21 -18.60 -11.82
N GLU A 87 -11.49 -18.25 -11.66
CA GLU A 87 -11.96 -17.21 -10.73
C GLU A 87 -11.61 -17.53 -9.27
N ILE A 88 -11.53 -18.81 -8.93
CA ILE A 88 -11.12 -19.27 -7.58
C ILE A 88 -9.63 -19.03 -7.37
N GLY A 89 -8.80 -19.22 -8.40
CA GLY A 89 -7.38 -18.87 -8.38
C GLY A 89 -7.17 -17.36 -8.23
N GLN A 90 -7.91 -16.56 -8.96
CA GLN A 90 -7.84 -15.09 -8.86
C GLN A 90 -8.28 -14.60 -7.47
N LEU A 91 -9.32 -15.21 -6.89
CA LEU A 91 -9.75 -14.94 -5.52
C LEU A 91 -8.64 -15.27 -4.50
N ALA A 92 -7.98 -16.40 -4.65
CA ALA A 92 -6.90 -16.84 -3.78
C ALA A 92 -5.70 -15.86 -3.83
N VAL A 93 -5.30 -15.41 -5.03
CA VAL A 93 -4.23 -14.40 -5.22
C VAL A 93 -4.59 -13.08 -4.55
N THR A 94 -5.84 -12.62 -4.72
CA THR A 94 -6.33 -11.39 -4.09
C THR A 94 -6.30 -11.51 -2.56
N PHE A 95 -6.70 -12.66 -2.02
CA PHE A 95 -6.69 -12.92 -0.57
C PHE A 95 -5.25 -12.96 -0.01
N GLU A 96 -4.30 -13.60 -0.71
CA GLU A 96 -2.88 -13.56 -0.31
C GLU A 96 -2.32 -12.13 -0.31
N GLY A 97 -2.69 -11.33 -1.28
CA GLY A 97 -2.34 -9.89 -1.32
C GLY A 97 -2.89 -9.12 -0.12
N LEU A 98 -4.16 -9.36 0.24
CA LEU A 98 -4.77 -8.76 1.42
C LEU A 98 -4.08 -9.20 2.73
N LEU A 99 -3.75 -10.50 2.87
CA LEU A 99 -3.05 -11.01 4.06
C LEU A 99 -1.63 -10.42 4.18
N LYS A 100 -0.91 -10.28 3.08
CA LYS A 100 0.41 -9.64 3.06
C LYS A 100 0.32 -8.18 3.50
N ASN A 101 -0.70 -7.46 3.06
CA ASN A 101 -0.94 -6.09 3.48
C ASN A 101 -1.33 -6.03 4.96
N MET A 102 -2.18 -6.93 5.46
CA MET A 102 -2.54 -7.01 6.89
C MET A 102 -1.33 -7.32 7.79
N ASP A 103 -0.40 -8.19 7.36
CA ASP A 103 0.83 -8.47 8.11
C ASP A 103 1.70 -7.19 8.26
N ASN A 104 1.79 -6.42 7.19
CA ASN A 104 2.47 -5.13 7.21
C ASN A 104 1.73 -4.11 8.11
N TYR A 105 0.40 -4.08 8.07
CA TYR A 105 -0.42 -3.20 8.92
C TYR A 105 -0.33 -3.58 10.40
N THR A 106 -0.40 -4.87 10.75
CA THR A 106 -0.33 -5.33 12.15
C THR A 106 1.06 -5.17 12.74
N LYS A 107 2.12 -5.44 11.97
CA LYS A 107 3.50 -5.12 12.38
C LYS A 107 3.66 -3.62 12.59
N MET A 108 3.09 -2.80 11.72
CA MET A 108 3.15 -1.35 11.80
C MET A 108 2.31 -0.82 12.97
N GLU A 109 1.12 -1.37 13.25
CA GLU A 109 0.28 -0.98 14.38
C GLU A 109 0.89 -1.38 15.73
N TYR A 110 1.47 -2.58 15.84
CA TYR A 110 2.19 -3.02 17.05
C TYR A 110 3.46 -2.18 17.29
N THR A 111 4.24 -1.93 16.24
CA THR A 111 5.39 -1.03 16.26
C THR A 111 4.96 0.40 16.60
N SER A 112 3.79 0.83 16.14
CA SER A 112 3.18 2.14 16.39
C SER A 112 2.88 2.37 17.87
N ARG A 113 2.19 1.46 18.52
CA ARG A 113 1.84 1.60 19.95
C ARG A 113 3.10 1.54 20.84
N MET A 114 4.04 0.64 20.54
CA MET A 114 5.32 0.59 21.25
C MET A 114 6.22 1.79 20.93
N ALA A 115 6.27 2.23 19.68
CA ALA A 115 7.10 3.36 19.28
C ALA A 115 6.69 4.66 19.97
N ALA A 116 5.39 4.93 20.16
CA ALA A 116 4.94 6.13 20.86
C ALA A 116 5.39 6.20 22.33
N THR A 117 5.32 5.07 23.04
CA THR A 117 5.77 4.97 24.43
C THR A 117 7.29 4.99 24.52
N LEU A 118 7.98 4.18 23.69
CA LEU A 118 9.43 4.11 23.63
C LEU A 118 10.07 5.43 23.21
N ALA A 119 9.45 6.21 22.34
CA ALA A 119 10.04 7.47 21.92
C ALA A 119 10.04 8.52 23.04
N HIS A 120 8.98 8.61 23.86
CA HIS A 120 9.01 9.47 25.02
C HIS A 120 10.08 9.01 26.02
N GLU A 121 10.21 7.69 26.24
CA GLU A 121 11.19 7.11 27.14
C GLU A 121 12.63 7.20 26.61
N ILE A 122 12.84 7.18 25.28
CA ILE A 122 14.15 7.32 24.67
C ILE A 122 14.52 8.81 24.50
N LYS A 123 13.57 9.69 24.21
CA LYS A 123 13.81 11.12 24.06
C LYS A 123 14.39 11.74 25.35
N ASN A 124 13.92 11.30 26.51
CA ASN A 124 14.36 11.84 27.80
C ASN A 124 15.83 11.58 28.08
N PRO A 125 16.37 10.33 28.06
CA PRO A 125 17.80 10.09 28.26
C PRO A 125 18.66 10.72 27.17
N ILE A 126 18.20 10.74 25.91
CA ILE A 126 18.92 11.41 24.81
C ILE A 126 19.04 12.92 25.05
N ALA A 127 17.99 13.58 25.52
CA ALA A 127 18.03 14.99 25.89
C ALA A 127 18.99 15.24 27.05
N GLY A 128 19.05 14.33 28.05
CA GLY A 128 20.02 14.36 29.16
C GLY A 128 21.47 14.25 28.67
N ILE A 129 21.75 13.28 27.79
CA ILE A 129 23.08 13.10 27.19
C ILE A 129 23.50 14.34 26.39
N ARG A 130 22.62 14.87 25.55
CA ARG A 130 22.83 16.08 24.75
C ARG A 130 23.19 17.26 25.65
N SER A 131 22.42 17.49 26.72
CA SER A 131 22.67 18.58 27.68
C SER A 131 24.01 18.40 28.42
N GLY A 132 24.35 17.15 28.78
CA GLY A 132 25.63 16.83 29.36
C GLY A 132 26.82 17.16 28.46
N ILE A 133 26.72 16.81 27.17
CA ILE A 133 27.77 17.13 26.18
C ILE A 133 27.86 18.64 25.92
N GLN A 134 26.72 19.37 25.91
CA GLN A 134 26.74 20.83 25.79
C GLN A 134 27.44 21.51 26.96
N LEU A 135 27.23 21.00 28.17
CA LEU A 135 27.96 21.49 29.36
C LEU A 135 29.46 21.20 29.27
N LEU A 136 29.85 20.00 28.81
CA LEU A 136 31.26 19.63 28.59
C LEU A 136 31.89 20.54 27.53
N LYS A 137 31.18 20.80 26.38
CA LYS A 137 31.63 21.75 25.35
C LYS A 137 31.88 23.16 25.91
N GLY A 138 30.98 23.64 26.79
CA GLY A 138 31.14 24.94 27.45
C GLY A 138 32.35 25.04 28.37
N ARG A 139 32.86 23.89 28.90
CA ARG A 139 34.05 23.81 29.75
C ARG A 139 35.33 23.42 29.00
N ALA A 140 35.22 23.00 27.75
CA ALA A 140 36.36 22.58 26.95
C ALA A 140 37.27 23.75 26.60
N VAL A 141 38.53 23.65 26.92
CA VAL A 141 39.57 24.65 26.67
C VAL A 141 40.21 24.42 25.29
N LYS A 142 40.36 23.15 24.90
CA LYS A 142 40.97 22.76 23.63
C LYS A 142 39.94 22.74 22.53
N ASP A 143 40.29 23.29 21.37
CA ASP A 143 39.36 23.28 20.20
C ASP A 143 39.05 21.88 19.67
N GLY A 144 40.01 20.92 19.80
CA GLY A 144 39.78 19.51 19.51
C GLY A 144 38.64 18.89 20.34
N ASP A 145 38.58 19.22 21.65
CA ASP A 145 37.53 18.74 22.53
C ASP A 145 36.16 19.35 22.19
N LYS A 146 36.13 20.63 21.77
CA LYS A 146 34.94 21.27 21.29
C LYS A 146 34.42 20.63 20.01
N MET A 147 35.30 20.34 19.04
CA MET A 147 34.94 19.64 17.80
C MET A 147 34.38 18.23 18.07
N LEU A 148 34.98 17.51 19.05
CA LEU A 148 34.46 16.21 19.45
C LEU A 148 33.07 16.31 20.06
N CYS A 149 32.84 17.30 20.94
CA CYS A 149 31.50 17.57 21.50
C CYS A 149 30.46 17.90 20.38
N ASP A 150 30.85 18.71 19.39
CA ASP A 150 29.97 19.03 18.26
C ASP A 150 29.63 17.80 17.46
N SER A 151 30.58 16.92 17.17
CA SER A 151 30.36 15.65 16.48
C SER A 151 29.39 14.74 17.24
N MET A 152 29.55 14.65 18.57
CA MET A 152 28.66 13.89 19.43
C MET A 152 27.25 14.47 19.48
N ILE A 153 27.09 15.79 19.55
CA ILE A 153 25.77 16.45 19.49
C ILE A 153 25.11 16.16 18.17
N HIS A 154 25.85 16.27 17.07
CA HIS A 154 25.33 15.98 15.73
C HIS A 154 24.82 14.55 15.60
N GLU A 155 25.56 13.55 16.15
CA GLU A 155 25.10 12.15 16.10
C GLU A 155 23.86 11.90 16.97
N ILE A 156 23.78 12.55 18.14
CA ILE A 156 22.59 12.51 19.00
C ILE A 156 21.37 13.13 18.30
N ASP A 157 21.53 14.27 17.66
CA ASP A 157 20.46 14.93 16.91
C ASP A 157 20.00 14.04 15.73
N ARG A 158 20.94 13.32 15.09
CA ARG A 158 20.64 12.32 14.04
C ARG A 158 19.81 11.14 14.56
N VAL A 159 20.20 10.55 15.71
CA VAL A 159 19.45 9.45 16.33
C VAL A 159 18.06 9.92 16.75
N THR A 160 17.95 11.13 17.30
CA THR A 160 16.67 11.73 17.68
C THR A 160 15.74 11.89 16.46
N ALA A 161 16.28 12.39 15.36
CA ALA A 161 15.52 12.51 14.09
C ALA A 161 15.05 11.16 13.57
N LEU A 162 15.89 10.10 13.65
CA LEU A 162 15.49 8.74 13.26
C LEU A 162 14.31 8.22 14.08
N ILE A 163 14.35 8.40 15.40
CA ILE A 163 13.27 7.99 16.31
C ILE A 163 11.99 8.75 16.00
N MET A 164 12.07 10.07 15.79
CA MET A 164 10.90 10.89 15.43
C MET A 164 10.32 10.51 14.08
N ASN A 165 11.16 10.18 13.12
CA ASN A 165 10.75 9.68 11.81
C ASN A 165 10.02 8.33 11.91
N LEU A 166 10.53 7.41 12.72
CA LEU A 166 9.88 6.13 13.00
C LEU A 166 8.49 6.33 13.64
N LEU A 167 8.39 7.30 14.55
CA LEU A 167 7.12 7.67 15.18
C LEU A 167 6.10 8.23 14.20
N THR A 168 6.54 9.10 13.30
CA THR A 168 5.67 9.68 12.27
C THR A 168 5.06 8.60 11.38
N LEU A 169 5.82 7.55 11.06
CA LEU A 169 5.32 6.39 10.34
C LEU A 169 4.33 5.55 11.16
N SER A 170 4.49 5.55 12.48
CA SER A 170 3.77 4.66 13.39
C SER A 170 2.45 5.22 13.90
N ILE A 171 2.30 6.53 14.08
CA ILE A 171 1.13 7.14 14.73
C ILE A 171 0.18 7.71 13.68
N ARG A 172 -1.07 7.23 13.68
CA ARG A 172 -2.16 7.87 12.93
C ARG A 172 -2.69 9.03 13.77
N ARG A 173 -2.11 10.22 13.63
CA ARG A 173 -2.65 11.44 14.24
C ARG A 173 -3.68 12.03 13.28
N GLU A 174 -4.88 12.30 13.78
CA GLU A 174 -5.75 13.27 13.13
C GLU A 174 -5.11 14.65 13.33
N SER A 175 -4.39 15.11 12.33
CA SER A 175 -3.80 16.45 12.37
C SER A 175 -4.87 17.49 12.07
N LEU A 176 -4.93 18.54 12.90
CA LEU A 176 -5.79 19.68 12.66
C LEU A 176 -5.37 20.34 11.35
N LYS A 177 -6.27 20.32 10.37
CA LYS A 177 -6.07 20.99 9.07
C LYS A 177 -6.61 22.40 9.13
N THR A 178 -5.86 23.34 8.57
CA THR A 178 -6.24 24.75 8.43
C THR A 178 -6.07 25.18 6.97
N GLU A 179 -6.63 26.31 6.58
CA GLU A 179 -6.32 26.90 5.27
C GLU A 179 -4.90 27.48 5.28
N VAL A 180 -3.98 26.82 4.58
CA VAL A 180 -2.56 27.18 4.50
C VAL A 180 -2.27 27.81 3.15
N SER A 181 -1.48 28.90 3.14
CA SER A 181 -0.93 29.49 1.93
C SER A 181 0.24 28.64 1.42
N VAL A 182 -0.01 27.79 0.42
CA VAL A 182 1.00 26.94 -0.19
C VAL A 182 2.14 27.77 -0.77
N THR A 183 1.79 28.81 -1.54
CA THR A 183 2.78 29.75 -2.13
C THR A 183 3.65 30.40 -1.07
N GLY A 184 3.04 30.86 0.04
CA GLY A 184 3.77 31.51 1.14
C GLY A 184 4.79 30.58 1.78
N VAL A 185 4.37 29.34 2.10
CA VAL A 185 5.26 28.34 2.71
C VAL A 185 6.41 27.96 1.77
N LEU A 186 6.14 27.74 0.47
CA LEU A 186 7.20 27.40 -0.50
C LEU A 186 8.21 28.54 -0.66
N LYS A 187 7.76 29.79 -0.74
CA LYS A 187 8.64 30.95 -0.82
C LYS A 187 9.52 31.10 0.43
N GLU A 188 8.94 30.91 1.61
CA GLU A 188 9.68 30.95 2.88
C GLU A 188 10.76 29.88 2.94
N ILE A 189 10.42 28.62 2.61
CA ILE A 189 11.38 27.51 2.55
C ILE A 189 12.47 27.83 1.52
N GLY A 190 12.10 28.32 0.34
CA GLY A 190 13.06 28.72 -0.70
C GLY A 190 14.08 29.76 -0.20
N MET A 191 13.63 30.78 0.53
CA MET A 191 14.51 31.77 1.12
C MET A 191 15.47 31.19 2.17
N ILE A 192 15.01 30.27 2.99
CA ILE A 192 15.85 29.57 4.00
C ILE A 192 16.97 28.79 3.31
N TYR A 193 16.64 27.99 2.30
CA TYR A 193 17.64 27.20 1.58
C TYR A 193 18.61 28.05 0.74
N ALA A 194 18.14 29.16 0.14
CA ALA A 194 18.99 30.05 -0.62
C ALA A 194 20.09 30.71 0.23
N LYS A 195 19.86 30.89 1.54
CA LYS A 195 20.83 31.45 2.50
C LYS A 195 21.56 30.41 3.33
N GLY A 196 21.15 29.13 3.23
CA GLY A 196 21.69 28.03 4.00
C GLY A 196 23.01 27.47 3.46
N PRO A 197 23.67 26.55 4.19
CA PRO A 197 24.91 25.92 3.78
C PRO A 197 24.80 25.12 2.47
N ASP A 198 23.61 24.63 2.15
CA ASP A 198 23.33 23.85 0.95
C ASP A 198 23.22 24.68 -0.33
N SER A 199 23.16 26.03 -0.23
CA SER A 199 23.12 26.94 -1.38
C SER A 199 24.36 26.84 -2.29
N ARG A 200 25.47 26.30 -1.76
CA ARG A 200 26.70 26.03 -2.53
C ARG A 200 26.62 24.72 -3.33
N ARG A 201 25.65 23.85 -3.00
CA ARG A 201 25.51 22.51 -3.60
C ARG A 201 24.43 22.47 -4.67
N ALA A 202 23.43 23.33 -4.56
CA ALA A 202 22.32 23.39 -5.49
C ALA A 202 21.71 24.79 -5.54
N SER A 203 21.27 25.21 -6.71
CA SER A 203 20.37 26.34 -6.91
C SER A 203 18.93 25.90 -6.68
N LEU A 204 18.21 26.56 -5.75
CA LEU A 204 16.81 26.28 -5.48
C LEU A 204 15.93 27.39 -6.05
N PHE A 205 14.99 27.01 -6.91
CA PHE A 205 14.03 27.90 -7.56
C PHE A 205 12.62 27.62 -7.05
N VAL A 206 11.82 28.69 -6.90
CA VAL A 206 10.41 28.60 -6.49
C VAL A 206 9.55 29.24 -7.56
N GLU A 207 8.74 28.43 -8.23
CA GLU A 207 7.82 28.81 -9.30
C GLU A 207 6.39 28.43 -8.84
N ALA A 208 5.72 29.31 -8.09
CA ALA A 208 4.40 29.05 -7.53
C ALA A 208 3.42 30.15 -7.92
N GLU A 209 2.23 29.76 -8.37
CA GLU A 209 1.13 30.70 -8.60
C GLU A 209 0.74 31.40 -7.29
N GLU A 210 0.35 32.65 -7.38
CA GLU A 210 -0.08 33.44 -6.22
C GLU A 210 -1.47 32.97 -5.74
N GLY A 211 -1.73 33.13 -4.45
CA GLY A 211 -3.04 32.86 -3.87
C GLY A 211 -3.40 31.39 -3.71
N LEU A 212 -2.48 30.44 -3.91
CA LEU A 212 -2.76 29.03 -3.70
C LEU A 212 -2.98 28.72 -2.23
N ARG A 213 -4.15 28.14 -1.91
CA ARG A 213 -4.50 27.68 -0.57
C ARG A 213 -4.97 26.23 -0.58
N ALA A 214 -4.55 25.49 0.43
CA ALA A 214 -4.98 24.10 0.63
C ALA A 214 -5.32 23.85 2.10
N SER A 215 -6.23 22.91 2.35
CA SER A 215 -6.60 22.48 3.70
C SER A 215 -5.59 21.45 4.21
N LEU A 216 -4.60 21.91 4.96
CA LEU A 216 -3.42 21.15 5.38
C LEU A 216 -3.07 21.39 6.85
N ASN A 217 -2.27 20.49 7.43
CA ASN A 217 -1.46 20.84 8.59
C ASN A 217 -0.14 21.48 8.12
N GLU A 218 0.08 22.74 8.43
CA GLU A 218 1.22 23.53 7.94
C GLU A 218 2.57 22.90 8.36
N ASN A 219 2.69 22.41 9.59
CA ASN A 219 3.94 21.78 10.05
C ASN A 219 4.25 20.49 9.29
N GLU A 220 3.23 19.68 9.00
CA GLU A 220 3.37 18.46 8.20
C GLU A 220 3.73 18.81 6.76
N PHE A 221 3.11 19.85 6.18
CA PHE A 221 3.44 20.30 4.84
C PHE A 221 4.90 20.80 4.75
N ARG A 222 5.34 21.58 5.71
CA ARG A 222 6.76 21.99 5.81
C ARG A 222 7.68 20.77 5.89
N GLN A 223 7.34 19.78 6.70
CA GLN A 223 8.11 18.54 6.84
C GLN A 223 8.17 17.74 5.52
N ILE A 224 7.07 17.67 4.78
CA ILE A 224 7.02 17.05 3.44
C ILE A 224 8.05 17.73 2.53
N ILE A 225 7.99 19.06 2.39
CA ILE A 225 8.87 19.82 1.49
C ILE A 225 10.33 19.69 1.92
N HIS A 226 10.65 19.80 3.22
CA HIS A 226 12.02 19.60 3.72
C HIS A 226 12.56 18.20 3.42
N ASN A 227 11.75 17.15 3.59
CA ASN A 227 12.16 15.78 3.28
C ASN A 227 12.45 15.61 1.78
N LEU A 228 11.61 16.19 0.91
CA LEU A 228 11.80 16.11 -0.54
C LEU A 228 13.07 16.88 -0.97
N ILE A 229 13.28 18.10 -0.49
CA ILE A 229 14.51 18.86 -0.77
C ILE A 229 15.75 18.11 -0.27
N SER A 230 15.71 17.55 0.94
CA SER A 230 16.82 16.74 1.48
C SER A 230 17.13 15.51 0.62
N ASN A 231 16.09 14.85 0.07
CA ASN A 231 16.28 13.73 -0.84
C ASN A 231 16.88 14.17 -2.18
N SER A 232 16.41 15.29 -2.73
CA SER A 232 16.95 15.90 -3.95
C SER A 232 18.43 16.26 -3.78
N LEU A 233 18.81 16.94 -2.68
CA LEU A 233 20.21 17.26 -2.38
C LEU A 233 21.13 16.04 -2.29
N LYS A 234 20.62 14.91 -1.79
CA LYS A 234 21.37 13.63 -1.73
C LYS A 234 21.47 12.95 -3.08
N ALA A 235 20.56 13.22 -4.00
CA ALA A 235 20.52 12.65 -5.32
C ALA A 235 21.41 13.40 -6.32
N LEU A 236 21.86 14.61 -6.00
CA LEU A 236 22.70 15.42 -6.89
C LEU A 236 24.04 14.76 -7.17
N VAL A 237 24.50 14.91 -8.40
CA VAL A 237 25.79 14.41 -8.87
C VAL A 237 26.87 15.48 -8.59
N PRO A 238 28.03 15.12 -8.01
CA PRO A 238 29.03 16.09 -7.58
C PRO A 238 29.57 17.01 -8.68
N ASP A 239 29.62 16.56 -9.92
CA ASP A 239 30.25 17.27 -11.05
C ASP A 239 29.23 18.06 -11.91
N CYS A 240 27.96 18.13 -11.47
CA CYS A 240 26.91 18.85 -12.15
C CYS A 240 26.39 20.01 -11.28
N GLU A 241 26.01 21.12 -11.90
CA GLU A 241 25.28 22.17 -11.20
C GLU A 241 23.92 21.64 -10.75
N GLY A 242 23.77 21.44 -9.43
CA GLY A 242 22.54 20.93 -8.84
C GLY A 242 21.42 21.95 -8.95
N GLN A 243 20.26 21.53 -9.44
CA GLN A 243 19.06 22.34 -9.52
C GLN A 243 17.89 21.66 -8.84
N ILE A 244 17.21 22.39 -7.99
CA ILE A 244 15.97 21.93 -7.34
C ILE A 244 14.89 22.99 -7.62
N LYS A 245 13.74 22.57 -8.15
CA LYS A 245 12.61 23.43 -8.42
C LYS A 245 11.41 23.04 -7.55
N LEU A 246 10.87 24.01 -6.84
CA LEU A 246 9.59 23.91 -6.14
C LEU A 246 8.54 24.59 -7.00
N MET A 247 7.63 23.84 -7.57
CA MET A 247 6.56 24.37 -8.42
C MET A 247 5.21 24.15 -7.74
N ALA A 248 4.30 25.13 -7.87
CA ALA A 248 2.93 24.97 -7.41
C ALA A 248 1.95 25.66 -8.34
N ALA A 249 0.85 24.97 -8.68
CA ALA A 249 -0.20 25.47 -9.55
C ALA A 249 -1.58 24.99 -9.09
N ALA A 250 -2.64 25.74 -9.46
CA ALA A 250 -4.01 25.27 -9.27
C ALA A 250 -4.40 24.32 -10.40
N GLN A 251 -5.05 23.21 -10.06
CA GLN A 251 -5.64 22.29 -11.04
C GLN A 251 -7.04 21.90 -10.57
N GLU A 252 -8.08 22.50 -11.20
CA GLU A 252 -9.49 22.28 -10.85
C GLU A 252 -9.79 22.58 -9.36
N LYS A 253 -9.94 21.55 -8.53
CA LYS A 253 -10.21 21.62 -7.09
C LYS A 253 -9.02 21.20 -6.23
N GLU A 254 -7.85 21.08 -6.84
CA GLU A 254 -6.63 20.63 -6.19
C GLU A 254 -5.51 21.65 -6.37
N VAL A 255 -4.59 21.67 -5.44
CA VAL A 255 -3.31 22.34 -5.54
C VAL A 255 -2.25 21.29 -5.84
N LEU A 256 -1.62 21.44 -6.99
CA LEU A 256 -0.50 20.61 -7.42
C LEU A 256 0.79 21.23 -6.91
N VAL A 257 1.61 20.45 -6.20
CA VAL A 257 2.95 20.85 -5.76
C VAL A 257 3.96 19.85 -6.30
N THR A 258 4.94 20.32 -7.06
CA THR A 258 5.98 19.48 -7.64
C THR A 258 7.35 19.87 -7.11
N VAL A 259 8.11 18.90 -6.62
CA VAL A 259 9.52 19.05 -6.29
C VAL A 259 10.32 18.29 -7.34
N ARG A 260 11.09 19.06 -8.13
CA ARG A 260 11.92 18.52 -9.24
C ARG A 260 13.38 18.69 -8.92
N ASP A 261 14.18 17.68 -9.19
CA ASP A 261 15.65 17.74 -9.17
C ASP A 261 16.25 17.22 -10.48
N ASN A 262 17.48 17.65 -10.75
CA ASN A 262 18.31 17.16 -11.85
C ASN A 262 19.37 16.15 -11.35
N GLY A 263 19.07 15.37 -10.32
CA GLY A 263 19.96 14.38 -9.74
C GLY A 263 20.11 13.13 -10.59
N LYS A 264 20.68 12.08 -10.00
CA LYS A 264 20.94 10.78 -10.67
C LYS A 264 19.69 10.06 -11.16
N GLY A 265 18.51 10.42 -10.66
CA GLY A 265 17.26 9.74 -10.96
C GLY A 265 17.19 8.31 -10.41
N MET A 266 16.12 7.59 -10.80
CA MET A 266 15.80 6.23 -10.36
C MET A 266 15.32 5.38 -11.53
N THR A 267 15.59 4.07 -11.49
CA THR A 267 15.01 3.06 -12.39
C THR A 267 13.57 2.77 -11.99
N GLU A 268 12.78 2.12 -12.86
CA GLU A 268 11.40 1.71 -12.54
C GLU A 268 11.34 0.79 -11.31
N GLU A 269 12.32 -0.13 -11.19
CA GLU A 269 12.42 -1.00 -10.01
C GLU A 269 12.72 -0.21 -8.73
N GLU A 270 13.55 0.83 -8.80
CA GLU A 270 13.84 1.70 -7.66
C GLU A 270 12.62 2.55 -7.28
N VAL A 271 11.89 3.08 -8.25
CA VAL A 271 10.66 3.84 -8.01
C VAL A 271 9.61 2.96 -7.33
N SER A 272 9.42 1.71 -7.77
CA SER A 272 8.47 0.78 -7.16
C SER A 272 8.75 0.48 -5.68
N LYS A 273 10.04 0.52 -5.27
CA LYS A 273 10.49 0.28 -3.90
C LYS A 273 10.72 1.56 -3.09
N ALA A 274 10.73 2.73 -3.74
CA ALA A 274 11.12 4.00 -3.12
C ALA A 274 10.24 4.41 -1.92
N LEU A 275 8.99 3.91 -1.86
CA LEU A 275 8.06 4.14 -0.76
C LEU A 275 8.15 3.08 0.35
N GLU A 276 8.88 1.99 0.15
CA GLU A 276 9.07 0.98 1.18
C GLU A 276 9.94 1.55 2.32
N PRO A 277 9.48 1.47 3.59
CA PRO A 277 10.28 1.90 4.73
C PRO A 277 11.64 1.19 4.77
N PHE A 278 12.70 1.93 5.11
CA PHE A 278 14.10 1.47 5.18
C PHE A 278 14.76 1.16 3.83
N TYR A 279 14.07 1.31 2.71
CA TYR A 279 14.70 1.17 1.40
C TYR A 279 15.59 2.38 1.09
N THR A 280 16.87 2.15 0.90
CA THR A 280 17.85 3.20 0.57
C THR A 280 19.05 2.62 -0.18
N LYS A 281 19.57 3.36 -1.16
CA LYS A 281 20.87 3.12 -1.80
C LYS A 281 21.95 4.10 -1.32
N SER A 282 21.60 5.04 -0.46
CA SER A 282 22.56 5.98 0.13
C SER A 282 23.21 5.37 1.36
N ILE A 283 24.55 5.39 1.42
CA ILE A 283 25.33 4.85 2.56
C ILE A 283 24.91 5.47 3.88
N ASN A 284 24.51 6.76 3.88
CA ASN A 284 24.06 7.51 5.06
C ASN A 284 22.55 7.75 5.07
N GLY A 285 21.79 7.10 4.20
CA GLY A 285 20.34 7.24 4.10
C GLY A 285 19.62 6.34 5.11
N THR A 286 18.56 6.85 5.71
CA THR A 286 17.70 6.08 6.63
C THR A 286 16.66 5.23 5.93
N GLY A 287 16.39 5.55 4.64
CA GLY A 287 15.31 4.92 3.86
C GLY A 287 13.90 5.25 4.34
N LEU A 288 13.73 6.26 5.22
CA LEU A 288 12.44 6.64 5.79
C LEU A 288 11.82 7.90 5.14
N GLY A 289 12.61 8.68 4.40
CA GLY A 289 12.19 10.00 3.93
C GLY A 289 10.94 9.98 3.04
N LEU A 290 10.93 9.16 1.99
CA LEU A 290 9.79 9.09 1.05
C LEU A 290 8.57 8.37 1.65
N SER A 291 8.75 7.35 2.48
CA SER A 291 7.64 6.70 3.19
C SER A 291 6.96 7.65 4.18
N ILE A 292 7.72 8.52 4.85
CA ILE A 292 7.17 9.61 5.70
C ILE A 292 6.40 10.60 4.86
N VAL A 293 6.96 11.03 3.71
CA VAL A 293 6.26 11.96 2.80
C VAL A 293 4.93 11.39 2.35
N SER A 294 4.90 10.12 1.88
CA SER A 294 3.66 9.44 1.49
C SER A 294 2.64 9.46 2.62
N ARG A 295 3.06 9.11 3.83
CA ARG A 295 2.20 9.08 5.01
C ARG A 295 1.62 10.45 5.37
N LEU A 296 2.45 11.50 5.36
CA LEU A 296 2.01 12.86 5.66
C LEU A 296 1.10 13.42 4.56
N VAL A 297 1.34 13.09 3.31
CA VAL A 297 0.47 13.45 2.18
C VAL A 297 -0.91 12.80 2.36
N GLU A 298 -0.97 11.51 2.64
CA GLU A 298 -2.22 10.78 2.91
C GLU A 298 -2.97 11.35 4.12
N SER A 299 -2.28 11.69 5.23
CA SER A 299 -2.90 12.29 6.42
C SER A 299 -3.55 13.64 6.12
N ASN A 300 -3.00 14.38 5.17
CA ASN A 300 -3.54 15.63 4.67
C ASN A 300 -4.62 15.46 3.58
N GLY A 301 -4.96 14.21 3.21
CA GLY A 301 -5.98 13.90 2.19
C GLY A 301 -5.50 14.13 0.77
N GLY A 302 -4.18 14.15 0.57
CA GLY A 302 -3.55 14.28 -0.74
C GLY A 302 -3.13 12.94 -1.35
N THR A 303 -2.57 13.02 -2.55
CA THR A 303 -1.92 11.91 -3.27
C THR A 303 -0.52 12.28 -3.70
N MET A 304 0.34 11.28 -3.86
CA MET A 304 1.73 11.45 -4.27
C MET A 304 2.06 10.54 -5.45
N GLU A 305 2.79 11.08 -6.42
CA GLU A 305 3.30 10.37 -7.59
C GLU A 305 4.80 10.68 -7.75
N ILE A 306 5.59 9.68 -8.14
CA ILE A 306 7.01 9.82 -8.39
C ILE A 306 7.28 9.51 -9.87
N VAL A 307 7.83 10.48 -10.58
CA VAL A 307 8.27 10.32 -11.96
C VAL A 307 9.79 10.49 -11.99
N SER A 308 10.53 9.47 -12.37
CA SER A 308 11.98 9.51 -12.33
C SER A 308 12.60 8.77 -13.53
N LYS A 309 13.74 9.25 -13.98
CA LYS A 309 14.51 8.61 -15.05
C LYS A 309 16.00 8.69 -14.72
N PRO A 310 16.74 7.54 -14.81
CA PRO A 310 18.17 7.51 -14.56
C PRO A 310 18.94 8.55 -15.39
N GLY A 311 19.82 9.32 -14.75
CA GLY A 311 20.64 10.36 -15.36
C GLY A 311 19.90 11.65 -15.74
N VAL A 312 18.58 11.76 -15.49
CA VAL A 312 17.76 12.97 -15.80
C VAL A 312 17.34 13.68 -14.53
N GLY A 313 16.90 12.94 -13.50
CA GLY A 313 16.42 13.47 -12.24
C GLY A 313 15.11 12.86 -11.78
N THR A 314 14.48 13.52 -10.79
CA THR A 314 13.23 13.05 -10.19
C THR A 314 12.24 14.21 -10.02
N ASP A 315 10.98 13.94 -10.38
CA ASP A 315 9.82 14.76 -10.08
C ASP A 315 8.96 14.04 -9.03
N VAL A 316 8.73 14.66 -7.90
CA VAL A 316 7.74 14.22 -6.92
C VAL A 316 6.55 15.17 -6.98
N VAL A 317 5.41 14.64 -7.40
CA VAL A 317 4.17 15.38 -7.62
C VAL A 317 3.21 15.08 -6.48
N LEU A 318 2.77 16.11 -5.79
CA LEU A 318 1.82 16.06 -4.68
C LEU A 318 0.54 16.77 -5.11
N ARG A 319 -0.61 16.17 -4.82
CA ARG A 319 -1.93 16.77 -5.05
C ARG A 319 -2.65 16.90 -3.72
N PHE A 320 -3.13 18.09 -3.40
CA PHE A 320 -3.89 18.35 -2.18
C PHE A 320 -5.23 19.00 -2.52
N PRO A 321 -6.31 18.67 -1.78
CA PRO A 321 -7.56 19.39 -1.89
C PRO A 321 -7.33 20.90 -1.60
N GLY A 322 -7.69 21.75 -2.55
CA GLY A 322 -7.41 23.19 -2.40
C GLY A 322 -7.99 24.04 -3.52
N LYS A 323 -7.74 25.31 -3.46
CA LYS A 323 -8.23 26.32 -4.41
C LYS A 323 -7.26 27.47 -4.56
N MET A 324 -7.41 28.22 -5.63
CA MET A 324 -6.84 29.54 -5.82
C MET A 324 -7.80 30.58 -5.22
N VAL A 325 -7.30 31.52 -4.44
CA VAL A 325 -8.07 32.63 -3.82
C VAL A 325 -7.53 33.96 -4.30
#